data_6ce6042aa06917c88be14d05a7f13866
#
_entry.id   6ce6042aa06917c88be14d05a7f13866
#
_cell.length_a   1.000
_cell.length_b   1.000
_cell.length_c   1.000
_cell.angle_alpha   90.00
_cell.angle_beta   90.00
_cell.angle_gamma   90.00
#
_symmetry.space_group_name_H-M   'P 1'
#
loop_
_entity.id
_entity.type
_entity.pdbx_description
1 polymer ?
#
loop_
_entity_poly.entity_id
_entity_poly.type
_entity_poly.pdbx_seq_one_letter_code
_entity_poly.pdbx_strand_id
1 'polypeptide(L)'
;DAFTGDMSAMVAKKWQLDGDDSMGGVDIWIASELMSKEPLGAATRDMDSDFKDVVAWVWYGMVTAEEMGVTAANAAASATAACADGSDPGMCRLLTENLGLGTATNPLAGDWMQAVLATAGNYGEAYDDAFCDGTYDGVSGSAAMTGCLISRVGTLNALVSEGGIQYAPAMR
;
A
#
# COMPACT_ATOMS: atom_id res chain seq x y z
N ASP A 1 15.82 -1.05 31.33
CA ASP A 1 16.61 -0.67 30.17
C ASP A 1 15.68 -0.17 29.07
N ALA A 2 16.17 0.68 28.16
CA ALA A 2 15.41 1.24 27.05
C ALA A 2 16.17 1.05 25.74
N PHE A 3 15.42 0.91 24.64
CA PHE A 3 15.93 0.79 23.30
C PHE A 3 15.13 1.70 22.35
N THR A 4 15.76 2.22 21.31
CA THR A 4 15.10 3.04 20.27
C THR A 4 15.28 2.39 18.91
N GLY A 5 14.29 2.51 18.05
CA GLY A 5 14.30 1.97 16.68
C GLY A 5 13.04 2.35 15.94
N ASP A 6 12.95 1.89 14.68
CA ASP A 6 11.75 2.09 13.86
C ASP A 6 10.53 1.43 14.49
N MET A 7 9.39 2.11 14.47
CA MET A 7 8.14 1.61 15.05
C MET A 7 7.76 0.24 14.49
N SER A 8 7.86 0.03 13.19
CA SER A 8 7.52 -1.25 12.55
C SER A 8 8.41 -2.39 13.03
N ALA A 9 9.71 -2.16 13.13
CA ALA A 9 10.66 -3.14 13.65
C ALA A 9 10.43 -3.45 15.14
N MET A 10 10.12 -2.42 15.95
CA MET A 10 9.85 -2.58 17.37
C MET A 10 8.57 -3.37 17.63
N VAL A 11 7.51 -3.08 16.89
CA VAL A 11 6.22 -3.81 17.00
C VAL A 11 6.38 -5.27 16.57
N ALA A 12 7.04 -5.52 15.45
CA ALA A 12 7.32 -6.89 15.00
C ALA A 12 8.16 -7.67 16.03
N LYS A 13 9.17 -7.00 16.62
CA LYS A 13 10.01 -7.63 17.64
C LYS A 13 9.25 -7.92 18.93
N LYS A 14 8.40 -6.99 19.37
CA LYS A 14 7.52 -7.23 20.52
C LYS A 14 6.62 -8.44 20.27
N TRP A 15 5.97 -8.51 19.12
CA TRP A 15 5.11 -9.64 18.75
C TRP A 15 5.85 -10.99 18.77
N GLN A 16 7.09 -11.02 18.26
CA GLN A 16 7.92 -12.23 18.33
C GLN A 16 8.24 -12.63 19.79
N LEU A 17 8.57 -11.67 20.64
CA LEU A 17 8.93 -11.92 22.03
C LEU A 17 7.72 -12.31 22.90
N ASP A 18 6.56 -11.70 22.63
CA ASP A 18 5.31 -12.07 23.32
C ASP A 18 4.88 -13.51 23.02
N GLY A 19 5.26 -14.05 21.85
CA GLY A 19 5.02 -15.45 21.45
C GLY A 19 6.11 -16.45 21.89
N ASP A 20 7.19 -16.00 22.55
CA ASP A 20 8.32 -16.85 22.93
C ASP A 20 8.33 -17.15 24.44
N ASP A 21 7.78 -18.28 24.81
CA ASP A 21 7.74 -18.77 26.20
C ASP A 21 9.13 -18.88 26.86
N SER A 22 10.20 -18.98 26.05
CA SER A 22 11.57 -19.09 26.57
C SER A 22 12.10 -17.78 27.12
N MET A 23 11.49 -16.64 26.78
CA MET A 23 11.87 -15.31 27.26
C MET A 23 11.31 -14.98 28.65
N GLY A 24 10.63 -15.92 29.30
CA GLY A 24 10.25 -15.82 30.71
C GLY A 24 9.25 -14.71 31.05
N GLY A 25 8.39 -14.33 30.10
CA GLY A 25 7.35 -13.33 30.33
C GLY A 25 7.88 -11.90 30.49
N VAL A 26 8.92 -11.54 29.74
CA VAL A 26 9.40 -10.15 29.68
C VAL A 26 8.32 -9.27 29.07
N ASP A 27 7.74 -8.39 29.88
CA ASP A 27 6.79 -7.39 29.41
C ASP A 27 7.53 -6.24 28.74
N ILE A 28 7.28 -6.06 27.43
CA ILE A 28 7.86 -4.98 26.63
C ILE A 28 6.77 -3.95 26.35
N TRP A 29 7.00 -2.73 26.80
CA TRP A 29 6.15 -1.60 26.51
C TRP A 29 6.78 -0.73 25.40
N ILE A 30 5.98 -0.33 24.42
CA ILE A 30 6.37 0.62 23.36
C ILE A 30 5.67 1.94 23.66
N ALA A 31 6.45 3.02 23.81
CA ALA A 31 5.92 4.35 24.04
C ALA A 31 5.08 4.83 22.85
N SER A 32 4.01 5.53 23.12
CA SER A 32 3.17 6.15 22.08
C SER A 32 3.82 7.40 21.46
N GLU A 33 4.77 7.99 22.15
CA GLU A 33 5.47 9.20 21.71
C GLU A 33 6.50 8.85 20.64
N LEU A 34 6.40 9.52 19.50
CA LEU A 34 7.36 9.41 18.41
C LEU A 34 8.48 10.44 18.60
N MET A 35 9.72 9.98 18.63
CA MET A 35 10.91 10.84 18.79
C MET A 35 11.27 11.54 17.47
N SER A 36 11.03 10.90 16.32
CA SER A 36 11.31 11.42 14.98
C SER A 36 10.30 10.88 13.96
N LYS A 37 10.31 11.45 12.76
CA LYS A 37 9.55 10.95 11.61
C LYS A 37 10.56 10.45 10.59
N GLU A 38 10.56 9.16 10.36
CA GLU A 38 11.46 8.48 9.43
C GLU A 38 10.65 7.63 8.44
N PRO A 39 9.95 8.28 7.48
CA PRO A 39 9.13 7.55 6.53
C PRO A 39 10.01 6.65 5.66
N LEU A 40 9.65 5.38 5.58
CA LEU A 40 10.27 4.42 4.69
C LEU A 40 9.90 4.75 3.24
N GLY A 41 10.82 4.52 2.33
CA GLY A 41 10.62 4.78 0.92
C GLY A 41 11.39 3.78 0.06
N ALA A 42 10.86 3.49 -1.13
CA ALA A 42 11.59 2.74 -2.13
C ALA A 42 12.73 3.57 -2.70
N ALA A 43 13.91 2.94 -2.84
CA ALA A 43 15.07 3.57 -3.47
C ALA A 43 15.39 2.86 -4.78
N THR A 44 15.67 3.63 -5.81
CA THR A 44 16.15 3.14 -7.10
C THR A 44 17.56 3.66 -7.36
N ARG A 45 18.28 3.01 -8.28
CA ARG A 45 19.61 3.50 -8.66
C ARG A 45 19.51 4.86 -9.34
N ASP A 46 20.56 5.63 -9.22
CA ASP A 46 20.72 6.90 -9.89
C ASP A 46 20.73 6.75 -11.42
N MET A 47 20.37 7.80 -12.17
CA MET A 47 20.38 7.82 -13.63
C MET A 47 19.45 6.80 -14.33
N ASP A 48 18.44 6.28 -13.63
CA ASP A 48 17.42 5.38 -14.17
C ASP A 48 16.02 5.93 -13.91
N SER A 49 15.70 7.01 -14.61
CA SER A 49 14.41 7.69 -14.47
C SER A 49 13.23 6.80 -14.86
N ASP A 50 13.39 5.98 -15.90
CA ASP A 50 12.31 5.13 -16.41
C ASP A 50 11.91 4.09 -15.36
N PHE A 51 12.90 3.43 -14.73
CA PHE A 51 12.63 2.48 -13.66
C PHE A 51 12.10 3.17 -12.39
N LYS A 52 12.64 4.33 -12.04
CA LYS A 52 12.12 5.13 -10.92
C LYS A 52 10.64 5.48 -11.12
N ASP A 53 10.26 5.87 -12.33
CA ASP A 53 8.86 6.20 -12.65
C ASP A 53 7.96 4.96 -12.56
N VAL A 54 8.41 3.81 -13.02
CA VAL A 54 7.68 2.54 -12.83
C VAL A 54 7.45 2.26 -11.34
N VAL A 55 8.50 2.33 -10.51
CA VAL A 55 8.40 2.08 -9.05
C VAL A 55 7.44 3.08 -8.38
N ALA A 56 7.53 4.35 -8.74
CA ALA A 56 6.63 5.38 -8.21
C ALA A 56 5.17 5.13 -8.60
N TRP A 57 4.92 4.75 -9.86
CA TRP A 57 3.58 4.50 -10.35
C TRP A 57 2.99 3.16 -9.89
N VAL A 58 3.80 2.17 -9.52
CA VAL A 58 3.30 1.00 -8.77
C VAL A 58 2.65 1.46 -7.47
N TRP A 59 3.36 2.27 -6.68
CA TRP A 59 2.82 2.82 -5.44
C TRP A 59 1.58 3.68 -5.65
N TYR A 60 1.66 4.67 -6.55
CA TYR A 60 0.53 5.54 -6.85
C TYR A 60 -0.68 4.77 -7.39
N GLY A 61 -0.44 3.75 -8.21
CA GLY A 61 -1.50 2.91 -8.74
C GLY A 61 -2.20 2.09 -7.65
N MET A 62 -1.46 1.53 -6.70
CA MET A 62 -2.03 0.80 -5.56
C MET A 62 -2.87 1.73 -4.66
N VAL A 63 -2.38 2.94 -4.37
CA VAL A 63 -3.14 3.95 -3.61
C VAL A 63 -4.41 4.37 -4.36
N THR A 64 -4.29 4.69 -5.66
CA THR A 64 -5.44 5.06 -6.49
C THR A 64 -6.47 3.93 -6.59
N ALA A 65 -6.00 2.68 -6.72
CA ALA A 65 -6.89 1.51 -6.76
C ALA A 65 -7.71 1.38 -5.47
N GLU A 66 -7.10 1.59 -4.30
CA GLU A 66 -7.84 1.63 -3.04
C GLU A 66 -8.88 2.75 -3.00
N GLU A 67 -8.49 3.98 -3.42
CA GLU A 67 -9.41 5.13 -3.49
C GLU A 67 -10.63 4.87 -4.41
N MET A 68 -10.44 4.06 -5.45
CA MET A 68 -11.48 3.68 -6.42
C MET A 68 -12.23 2.39 -6.04
N GLY A 69 -11.89 1.74 -4.93
CA GLY A 69 -12.47 0.45 -4.53
C GLY A 69 -12.08 -0.72 -5.43
N VAL A 70 -10.95 -0.62 -6.13
CA VAL A 70 -10.40 -1.70 -6.96
C VAL A 70 -9.49 -2.58 -6.10
N THR A 71 -9.76 -3.88 -6.12
CA THR A 71 -9.03 -4.90 -5.35
C THR A 71 -8.38 -5.93 -6.26
N ALA A 72 -7.55 -6.81 -5.71
CA ALA A 72 -7.03 -7.97 -6.43
C ALA A 72 -8.15 -8.81 -7.07
N ALA A 73 -9.26 -8.99 -6.35
CA ALA A 73 -10.38 -9.82 -6.79
C ALA A 73 -11.21 -9.21 -7.92
N ASN A 74 -11.32 -7.87 -7.98
CA ASN A 74 -12.22 -7.20 -8.92
C ASN A 74 -11.52 -6.43 -10.05
N ALA A 75 -10.19 -6.33 -10.09
CA ALA A 75 -9.44 -5.48 -11.02
C ALA A 75 -9.82 -5.70 -12.49
N ALA A 76 -9.89 -6.94 -12.95
CA ALA A 76 -10.23 -7.26 -14.35
C ALA A 76 -11.68 -6.91 -14.69
N ALA A 77 -12.62 -7.15 -13.77
CA ALA A 77 -14.02 -6.78 -13.94
C ALA A 77 -14.20 -5.25 -13.94
N SER A 78 -13.51 -4.55 -13.06
CA SER A 78 -13.49 -3.09 -12.97
C SER A 78 -12.92 -2.45 -14.25
N ALA A 79 -11.83 -3.00 -14.80
CA ALA A 79 -11.27 -2.57 -16.08
C ALA A 79 -12.30 -2.67 -17.22
N THR A 80 -12.99 -3.81 -17.30
CA THR A 80 -14.01 -4.04 -18.31
C THR A 80 -15.18 -3.08 -18.16
N ALA A 81 -15.70 -2.91 -16.96
CA ALA A 81 -16.85 -2.04 -16.69
C ALA A 81 -16.51 -0.56 -16.97
N ALA A 82 -15.42 -0.05 -16.39
CA ALA A 82 -15.03 1.36 -16.52
C ALA A 82 -14.77 1.80 -17.96
N CYS A 83 -14.26 0.89 -18.81
CA CYS A 83 -13.96 1.20 -20.20
C CYS A 83 -15.16 1.02 -21.15
N ALA A 84 -16.18 0.22 -20.77
CA ALA A 84 -17.28 -0.12 -21.66
C ALA A 84 -18.18 1.08 -21.98
N ASP A 85 -18.44 1.94 -21.00
CA ASP A 85 -19.36 3.06 -21.12
C ASP A 85 -18.70 4.43 -20.88
N GLY A 86 -17.40 4.43 -20.54
CA GLY A 86 -16.65 5.65 -20.22
C GLY A 86 -17.11 6.35 -18.94
N SER A 87 -17.81 5.65 -18.06
CA SER A 87 -18.32 6.20 -16.79
C SER A 87 -17.21 6.60 -15.85
N ASP A 88 -16.09 5.89 -15.88
CA ASP A 88 -14.90 6.19 -15.08
C ASP A 88 -13.62 6.15 -15.93
N PRO A 89 -13.32 7.25 -16.64
CA PRO A 89 -12.11 7.30 -17.48
C PRO A 89 -10.80 7.20 -16.70
N GLY A 90 -10.80 7.58 -15.43
CA GLY A 90 -9.63 7.45 -14.54
C GLY A 90 -9.33 5.98 -14.23
N MET A 91 -10.34 5.23 -13.86
CA MET A 91 -10.22 3.79 -13.60
C MET A 91 -9.86 3.02 -14.88
N CYS A 92 -10.52 3.34 -16.01
CA CYS A 92 -10.18 2.73 -17.30
C CYS A 92 -8.71 2.96 -17.64
N ARG A 93 -8.22 4.20 -17.55
CA ARG A 93 -6.81 4.54 -17.79
C ARG A 93 -5.87 3.81 -16.85
N LEU A 94 -6.14 3.81 -15.55
CA LEU A 94 -5.32 3.11 -14.56
C LEU A 94 -5.14 1.63 -14.89
N LEU A 95 -6.21 0.98 -15.33
CA LEU A 95 -6.24 -0.47 -15.49
C LEU A 95 -5.92 -0.97 -16.90
N THR A 96 -5.89 -0.08 -17.92
CA THR A 96 -5.72 -0.52 -19.33
C THR A 96 -4.68 0.25 -20.12
N GLU A 97 -4.06 1.29 -19.56
CA GLU A 97 -3.03 2.07 -20.25
C GLU A 97 -1.66 1.91 -19.57
N ASN A 98 -0.58 1.96 -20.34
CA ASN A 98 0.76 1.90 -19.80
C ASN A 98 1.26 3.22 -19.19
N LEU A 99 0.49 4.29 -19.27
CA LEU A 99 0.78 5.62 -18.73
C LEU A 99 2.11 6.23 -19.23
N GLY A 100 2.64 5.75 -20.36
CA GLY A 100 3.95 6.13 -20.87
C GLY A 100 5.12 5.52 -20.12
N LEU A 101 4.88 4.49 -19.29
CA LEU A 101 5.90 3.83 -18.48
C LEU A 101 6.69 2.78 -19.26
N GLY A 102 7.90 2.55 -18.80
CA GLY A 102 8.89 1.72 -19.50
C GLY A 102 9.73 2.56 -20.47
N THR A 103 10.47 1.90 -21.34
CA THR A 103 11.29 2.57 -22.36
C THR A 103 10.59 2.59 -23.72
N ALA A 104 11.04 3.42 -24.64
CA ALA A 104 10.51 3.45 -26.02
C ALA A 104 10.62 2.10 -26.75
N THR A 105 11.63 1.29 -26.40
CA THR A 105 11.85 -0.05 -26.96
C THR A 105 11.25 -1.18 -26.14
N ASN A 106 10.87 -0.93 -24.92
CA ASN A 106 10.26 -1.88 -24.02
C ASN A 106 9.23 -1.17 -23.10
N PRO A 107 8.10 -0.73 -23.67
CA PRO A 107 7.02 -0.12 -22.85
C PRO A 107 6.38 -1.19 -21.95
N LEU A 108 5.81 -0.77 -20.85
CA LEU A 108 4.95 -1.67 -20.06
C LEU A 108 3.70 -2.06 -20.85
N ALA A 109 3.16 -3.24 -20.56
CA ALA A 109 1.87 -3.65 -21.09
C ALA A 109 0.74 -2.70 -20.60
N GLY A 110 -0.34 -2.57 -21.37
CA GLY A 110 -1.46 -1.71 -20.97
C GLY A 110 -2.16 -2.16 -19.68
N ASP A 111 -2.15 -3.46 -19.43
CA ASP A 111 -2.76 -4.09 -18.24
C ASP A 111 -1.79 -4.31 -17.07
N TRP A 112 -0.64 -3.65 -17.09
CA TRP A 112 0.41 -3.82 -16.08
C TRP A 112 -0.11 -3.61 -14.65
N MET A 113 -1.02 -2.65 -14.44
CA MET A 113 -1.56 -2.38 -13.11
C MET A 113 -2.50 -3.49 -12.65
N GLN A 114 -3.24 -4.13 -13.54
CA GLN A 114 -4.02 -5.32 -13.19
C GLN A 114 -3.11 -6.46 -12.70
N ALA A 115 -1.93 -6.64 -13.31
CA ALA A 115 -0.95 -7.63 -12.86
C ALA A 115 -0.38 -7.28 -11.46
N VAL A 116 -0.12 -6.01 -11.20
CA VAL A 116 0.30 -5.54 -9.86
C VAL A 116 -0.78 -5.86 -8.82
N LEU A 117 -2.03 -5.47 -9.09
CA LEU A 117 -3.15 -5.69 -8.19
C LEU A 117 -3.42 -7.18 -7.95
N ALA A 118 -3.36 -8.00 -8.99
CA ALA A 118 -3.53 -9.45 -8.85
C ALA A 118 -2.45 -10.12 -7.98
N THR A 119 -1.28 -9.50 -7.87
CA THR A 119 -0.14 -10.06 -7.13
C THR A 119 -0.03 -9.51 -5.71
N ALA A 120 -0.22 -8.22 -5.54
CA ALA A 120 0.02 -7.50 -4.29
C ALA A 120 -1.24 -6.85 -3.69
N GLY A 121 -2.34 -6.84 -4.43
CA GLY A 121 -3.53 -6.09 -4.03
C GLY A 121 -3.38 -4.58 -4.20
N ASN A 122 -4.39 -3.83 -3.78
CA ASN A 122 -4.30 -2.39 -3.61
C ASN A 122 -3.50 -2.04 -2.34
N TYR A 123 -3.32 -0.77 -2.05
CA TYR A 123 -2.54 -0.36 -0.87
C TYR A 123 -3.17 -0.88 0.45
N GLY A 124 -4.51 -0.89 0.54
CA GLY A 124 -5.22 -1.42 1.71
C GLY A 124 -4.98 -2.92 1.91
N GLU A 125 -5.13 -3.72 0.84
CA GLU A 125 -4.88 -5.15 0.87
C GLU A 125 -3.43 -5.46 1.26
N ALA A 126 -2.46 -4.79 0.63
CA ALA A 126 -1.05 -4.99 0.93
C ALA A 126 -0.67 -4.57 2.37
N TYR A 127 -1.31 -3.52 2.89
CA TYR A 127 -1.10 -3.09 4.28
C TYR A 127 -1.69 -4.09 5.27
N ASP A 128 -2.89 -4.57 4.98
CA ASP A 128 -3.58 -5.54 5.83
C ASP A 128 -2.81 -6.86 5.91
N ASP A 129 -2.36 -7.37 4.77
CA ASP A 129 -1.51 -8.56 4.71
C ASP A 129 -0.19 -8.42 5.49
N ALA A 130 0.39 -7.21 5.49
CA ALA A 130 1.68 -6.96 6.13
C ALA A 130 1.58 -6.70 7.64
N PHE A 131 0.52 -6.05 8.10
CA PHE A 131 0.44 -5.50 9.46
C PHE A 131 -0.85 -5.85 10.21
N CYS A 132 -1.83 -6.49 9.59
CA CYS A 132 -3.11 -6.82 10.20
C CYS A 132 -3.42 -8.32 10.04
N ASP A 133 -4.68 -8.70 10.00
CA ASP A 133 -5.10 -10.12 9.96
C ASP A 133 -5.40 -10.66 8.55
N GLY A 134 -5.21 -9.86 7.51
CA GLY A 134 -5.41 -10.29 6.11
C GLY A 134 -6.88 -10.39 5.69
N THR A 135 -7.80 -9.70 6.37
CA THR A 135 -9.24 -9.77 6.07
C THR A 135 -9.79 -8.51 5.38
N TYR A 136 -8.94 -7.58 4.97
CA TYR A 136 -9.35 -6.35 4.32
C TYR A 136 -10.07 -6.61 3.00
N ASP A 137 -11.27 -6.09 2.85
CA ASP A 137 -12.11 -6.28 1.67
C ASP A 137 -12.01 -5.15 0.61
N GLY A 138 -11.26 -4.11 0.90
CA GLY A 138 -11.04 -2.96 0.01
C GLY A 138 -12.23 -2.00 -0.12
N VAL A 139 -13.34 -2.26 0.56
CA VAL A 139 -14.59 -1.46 0.45
C VAL A 139 -14.76 -0.50 1.63
N SER A 140 -14.37 -0.96 2.80
CA SER A 140 -14.65 -0.25 4.07
C SER A 140 -13.52 0.70 4.52
N GLY A 141 -12.48 0.87 3.73
CA GLY A 141 -11.32 1.69 4.06
C GLY A 141 -10.52 1.16 5.25
N SER A 142 -9.60 1.97 5.76
CA SER A 142 -8.70 1.57 6.85
C SER A 142 -9.42 1.25 8.17
N ALA A 143 -10.64 1.73 8.37
CA ALA A 143 -11.44 1.45 9.57
C ALA A 143 -11.91 -0.01 9.66
N ALA A 144 -11.95 -0.73 8.54
CA ALA A 144 -12.35 -2.15 8.51
C ALA A 144 -11.19 -3.11 8.81
N MET A 145 -9.96 -2.63 8.85
CA MET A 145 -8.79 -3.45 9.18
C MET A 145 -8.83 -3.88 10.64
N THR A 146 -8.66 -5.16 10.89
CA THR A 146 -8.68 -5.76 12.23
C THR A 146 -7.39 -6.52 12.54
N GLY A 147 -7.13 -6.75 13.81
CA GLY A 147 -5.92 -7.46 14.24
C GLY A 147 -4.61 -6.73 13.98
N CYS A 148 -4.63 -5.44 13.69
CA CYS A 148 -3.45 -4.70 13.26
C CYS A 148 -2.41 -4.52 14.36
N LEU A 149 -1.17 -4.92 14.10
CA LEU A 149 -0.01 -4.57 14.91
C LEU A 149 0.30 -3.06 14.82
N ILE A 150 0.07 -2.46 13.66
CA ILE A 150 0.14 -1.02 13.44
C ILE A 150 -1.15 -0.61 12.74
N SER A 151 -2.00 0.17 13.42
CA SER A 151 -3.25 0.66 12.84
C SER A 151 -2.99 1.73 11.79
N ARG A 152 -3.76 1.73 10.71
CA ARG A 152 -3.82 2.86 9.76
C ARG A 152 -4.73 3.98 10.26
N VAL A 153 -5.79 3.65 10.99
CA VAL A 153 -6.79 4.60 11.47
C VAL A 153 -6.15 5.68 12.34
N GLY A 154 -6.34 6.94 11.95
CA GLY A 154 -5.80 8.09 12.67
C GLY A 154 -4.28 8.24 12.60
N THR A 155 -3.60 7.53 11.71
CA THR A 155 -2.14 7.60 11.53
C THR A 155 -1.77 8.18 10.17
N LEU A 156 -0.47 8.48 9.98
CA LEU A 156 0.07 8.95 8.70
C LEU A 156 0.00 7.89 7.59
N ASN A 157 -0.20 6.62 7.93
CA ASN A 157 -0.33 5.52 6.97
C ASN A 157 -1.72 5.44 6.31
N ALA A 158 -2.70 6.21 6.79
CA ALA A 158 -4.01 6.31 6.17
C ALA A 158 -3.96 7.13 4.86
N LEU A 159 -4.96 6.95 4.01
CA LEU A 159 -5.15 7.80 2.83
C LEU A 159 -5.40 9.27 3.23
N VAL A 160 -5.10 10.18 2.32
CA VAL A 160 -5.40 11.62 2.54
C VAL A 160 -6.89 11.85 2.81
N SER A 161 -7.77 11.12 2.14
CA SER A 161 -9.22 11.16 2.40
C SER A 161 -9.62 10.73 3.81
N GLU A 162 -8.76 9.97 4.49
CA GLU A 162 -8.93 9.49 5.87
C GLU A 162 -8.09 10.27 6.89
N GLY A 163 -7.45 11.37 6.47
CA GLY A 163 -6.62 12.20 7.34
C GLY A 163 -5.15 11.78 7.45
N GLY A 164 -4.70 10.81 6.67
CA GLY A 164 -3.30 10.40 6.55
C GLY A 164 -2.52 11.20 5.51
N ILE A 165 -1.39 10.65 5.05
CA ILE A 165 -0.54 11.29 4.04
C ILE A 165 -0.34 10.43 2.78
N GLN A 166 -0.99 9.26 2.70
CA GLN A 166 -0.88 8.43 1.51
C GLN A 166 -1.70 9.04 0.38
N TYR A 167 -0.99 9.53 -0.63
CA TYR A 167 -1.53 10.33 -1.72
C TYR A 167 -1.02 9.83 -3.07
N ALA A 168 -1.88 9.81 -4.06
CA ALA A 168 -1.53 9.58 -5.46
C ALA A 168 -1.93 10.77 -6.33
N PRO A 169 -1.18 11.07 -7.42
CA PRO A 169 -1.61 12.05 -8.41
C PRO A 169 -2.95 11.67 -9.02
N ALA A 170 -3.78 12.68 -9.32
CA ALA A 170 -5.09 12.44 -9.94
C ALA A 170 -4.96 11.76 -11.31
N MET A 171 -5.65 10.66 -11.51
CA MET A 171 -5.77 9.98 -12.78
C MET A 171 -6.79 10.73 -13.65
N ARG A 172 -6.33 11.45 -14.69
CA ARG A 172 -7.16 12.28 -15.58
C ARG A 172 -7.09 11.84 -17.02
#